data_61fd2223789bcfa0059b7f1ab0f03c07
#
_entry.id   61fd2223789bcfa0059b7f1ab0f03c07
#
_cell.length_a   1.000
_cell.length_b   1.000
_cell.length_c   1.000
_cell.angle_alpha   90.00
_cell.angle_beta   90.00
_cell.angle_gamma   90.00
#
_symmetry.space_group_name_H-M   'P 1'
#
loop_
_entity.id
_entity.type
_entity.pdbx_description
1 polymer ?
#
loop_
_entity_poly.entity_id
_entity_poly.type
_entity_poly.pdbx_seq_one_letter_code
_entity_poly.pdbx_strand_id
1 'polypeptide(L)'
;MARRSHRTKLKLTKEEKEYLLKLSHSRNQPASLVTRAKIVLLSFEGRNDTEISKELRVAYKTVRNRIQRVLDNGVKEGLQDKPGAGKPRTITDESRIWLIKVACMKPKDLGYPHELWSQRLLARHIRKNCINEGHPDLSKISQGTISKILNESNIKPHKIRSYTAKVDLDFDNKAKNILEVYNEAKKLREYSKKKNEMDKVILSCDEKAGIQAIGNKYPDLMPVEGKYLTIARDNEYLRHGTLSLFACINLVSGKISHKVLSRNRSREFIEFLSIIESTNPVKEITMTLDNYKTHTSKETRSYLDTIKRKFKFVFTPIHASWLNAIENFFSKITRNLLGTIRVESIDELSKRIDLYIEQLNEEPTKPSWKYRIEKKEKIPGGIII
;
A
#
# COMPACT_ATOMS: atom_id res chain seq x y z
N MET A 1 -51.41 -11.89 -49.15
CA MET A 1 -50.90 -10.53 -48.98
C MET A 1 -50.26 -10.36 -47.59
N ALA A 2 -48.98 -10.12 -47.50
CA ALA A 2 -48.29 -9.91 -46.22
C ALA A 2 -48.73 -8.58 -45.62
N ARG A 3 -49.26 -8.58 -44.39
CA ARG A 3 -49.63 -7.34 -43.65
C ARG A 3 -48.37 -6.47 -43.52
N ARG A 4 -48.36 -5.29 -44.13
CA ARG A 4 -47.32 -4.26 -43.93
C ARG A 4 -47.21 -3.94 -42.42
N SER A 5 -46.06 -4.14 -41.87
CA SER A 5 -45.76 -3.73 -40.48
C SER A 5 -45.85 -2.20 -40.38
N HIS A 6 -46.73 -1.68 -39.50
CA HIS A 6 -46.88 -0.26 -39.18
C HIS A 6 -45.78 0.26 -38.23
N ARG A 7 -44.59 -0.29 -38.33
CA ARG A 7 -43.50 0.01 -37.44
C ARG A 7 -42.74 1.26 -37.90
N THR A 8 -42.37 2.15 -36.96
CA THR A 8 -41.46 3.25 -37.20
C THR A 8 -40.15 2.71 -37.71
N LYS A 9 -39.68 3.23 -38.87
CA LYS A 9 -38.38 2.83 -39.45
C LYS A 9 -37.25 3.23 -38.49
N LEU A 10 -36.39 2.27 -38.18
CA LEU A 10 -35.19 2.50 -37.38
C LEU A 10 -34.25 3.44 -38.17
N LYS A 11 -33.81 4.52 -37.52
CA LYS A 11 -32.80 5.42 -38.06
C LYS A 11 -31.53 5.25 -37.26
N LEU A 12 -30.39 5.04 -37.93
CA LEU A 12 -29.07 4.92 -37.32
C LEU A 12 -28.14 5.99 -37.86
N THR A 13 -27.35 6.59 -36.98
CA THR A 13 -26.23 7.45 -37.37
C THR A 13 -25.10 6.61 -37.98
N LYS A 14 -24.16 7.27 -38.68
CA LYS A 14 -22.96 6.58 -39.24
C LYS A 14 -22.16 5.88 -38.14
N GLU A 15 -21.98 6.56 -37.01
CA GLU A 15 -21.24 6.04 -35.85
C GLU A 15 -21.93 4.82 -35.21
N GLU A 16 -23.27 4.86 -35.04
CA GLU A 16 -24.05 3.73 -34.52
C GLU A 16 -24.00 2.53 -35.47
N LYS A 17 -24.04 2.76 -36.75
CA LYS A 17 -23.91 1.69 -37.75
C LYS A 17 -22.53 1.03 -37.67
N GLU A 18 -21.45 1.81 -37.62
CA GLU A 18 -20.08 1.27 -37.48
C GLU A 18 -19.92 0.49 -36.17
N TYR A 19 -20.45 1.01 -35.05
CA TYR A 19 -20.44 0.34 -33.76
C TYR A 19 -21.15 -1.02 -33.84
N LEU A 20 -22.35 -1.07 -34.40
CA LEU A 20 -23.12 -2.30 -34.58
C LEU A 20 -22.42 -3.31 -35.49
N LEU A 21 -21.78 -2.84 -36.59
CA LEU A 21 -21.01 -3.69 -37.46
C LEU A 21 -19.81 -4.32 -36.77
N LYS A 22 -19.01 -3.52 -36.04
CA LYS A 22 -17.90 -4.04 -35.22
C LYS A 22 -18.39 -5.07 -34.19
N LEU A 23 -19.51 -4.79 -33.54
CA LEU A 23 -20.08 -5.67 -32.54
C LEU A 23 -20.61 -6.98 -33.16
N SER A 24 -21.26 -6.93 -34.32
CA SER A 24 -21.83 -8.09 -35.01
C SER A 24 -20.81 -9.11 -35.51
N HIS A 25 -19.55 -8.67 -35.74
CA HIS A 25 -18.43 -9.51 -36.17
C HIS A 25 -17.45 -9.85 -35.00
N SER A 26 -17.69 -9.35 -33.79
CA SER A 26 -16.80 -9.56 -32.66
C SER A 26 -16.84 -11.01 -32.17
N ARG A 27 -15.65 -11.62 -32.00
CA ARG A 27 -15.47 -12.94 -31.39
C ARG A 27 -15.31 -12.89 -29.86
N ASN A 28 -15.01 -11.72 -29.32
CA ASN A 28 -14.70 -11.53 -27.88
C ASN A 28 -15.88 -11.00 -27.08
N GLN A 29 -17.00 -10.68 -27.73
CA GLN A 29 -18.21 -10.18 -27.06
C GLN A 29 -19.19 -11.32 -26.80
N PRO A 30 -20.04 -11.20 -25.75
CA PRO A 30 -21.07 -12.20 -25.47
C PRO A 30 -21.94 -12.48 -26.71
N ALA A 31 -22.18 -13.76 -27.00
CA ALA A 31 -22.96 -14.18 -28.16
C ALA A 31 -24.36 -13.54 -28.21
N SER A 32 -24.97 -13.30 -27.04
CA SER A 32 -26.25 -12.59 -26.94
C SER A 32 -26.16 -11.14 -27.45
N LEU A 33 -25.06 -10.44 -27.16
CA LEU A 33 -24.85 -9.05 -27.58
C LEU A 33 -24.60 -8.98 -29.10
N VAL A 34 -23.82 -9.92 -29.63
CA VAL A 34 -23.57 -10.08 -31.09
C VAL A 34 -24.89 -10.32 -31.84
N THR A 35 -25.72 -11.23 -31.33
CA THR A 35 -27.04 -11.53 -31.92
C THR A 35 -27.96 -10.31 -31.89
N ARG A 36 -27.96 -9.53 -30.81
CA ARG A 36 -28.74 -8.30 -30.69
C ARG A 36 -28.30 -7.24 -31.70
N ALA A 37 -26.99 -7.09 -31.89
CA ALA A 37 -26.46 -6.17 -32.90
C ALA A 37 -26.90 -6.57 -34.32
N LYS A 38 -26.86 -7.88 -34.66
CA LYS A 38 -27.35 -8.41 -35.93
C LYS A 38 -28.83 -8.15 -36.12
N ILE A 39 -29.69 -8.33 -35.09
CA ILE A 39 -31.11 -8.00 -35.15
C ILE A 39 -31.33 -6.54 -35.55
N VAL A 40 -30.60 -5.63 -34.95
CA VAL A 40 -30.74 -4.18 -35.20
C VAL A 40 -30.29 -3.83 -36.61
N LEU A 41 -29.15 -4.38 -37.07
CA LEU A 41 -28.63 -4.17 -38.45
C LEU A 41 -29.59 -4.67 -39.50
N LEU A 42 -30.08 -5.92 -39.41
CA LEU A 42 -31.01 -6.50 -40.35
C LEU A 42 -32.34 -5.71 -40.37
N SER A 43 -32.83 -5.23 -39.24
CA SER A 43 -33.99 -4.35 -39.18
C SER A 43 -33.75 -3.00 -39.87
N PHE A 44 -32.55 -2.43 -39.73
CA PHE A 44 -32.15 -1.20 -40.41
C PHE A 44 -32.07 -1.39 -41.95
N GLU A 45 -31.65 -2.57 -42.40
CA GLU A 45 -31.64 -2.97 -43.82
C GLU A 45 -33.04 -3.20 -44.41
N GLY A 46 -34.09 -3.09 -43.58
CA GLY A 46 -35.48 -3.20 -44.01
C GLY A 46 -36.07 -4.59 -43.96
N ARG A 47 -35.38 -5.59 -43.38
CA ARG A 47 -35.88 -6.94 -43.16
C ARG A 47 -37.03 -6.93 -42.14
N ASN A 48 -38.02 -7.76 -42.38
CA ASN A 48 -39.15 -7.90 -41.43
C ASN A 48 -38.79 -8.82 -40.23
N ASP A 49 -39.52 -8.68 -39.14
CA ASP A 49 -39.24 -9.41 -37.88
C ASP A 49 -39.28 -10.93 -38.06
N THR A 50 -40.09 -11.45 -39.00
CA THR A 50 -40.20 -12.88 -39.30
C THR A 50 -38.96 -13.41 -40.03
N GLU A 51 -38.46 -12.64 -41.01
CA GLU A 51 -37.23 -12.97 -41.74
C GLU A 51 -36.03 -12.97 -40.79
N ILE A 52 -35.90 -11.93 -39.96
CA ILE A 52 -34.84 -11.83 -38.94
C ILE A 52 -34.87 -12.99 -37.96
N SER A 53 -36.10 -13.35 -37.51
CA SER A 53 -36.31 -14.45 -36.59
C SER A 53 -35.83 -15.80 -37.17
N LYS A 54 -36.16 -16.04 -38.44
CA LYS A 54 -35.75 -17.27 -39.15
C LYS A 54 -34.22 -17.30 -39.41
N GLU A 55 -33.66 -16.19 -39.88
CA GLU A 55 -32.23 -16.09 -40.22
C GLU A 55 -31.34 -16.28 -38.99
N LEU A 56 -31.66 -15.60 -37.88
CA LEU A 56 -30.87 -15.66 -36.65
C LEU A 56 -31.27 -16.78 -35.68
N ARG A 57 -32.31 -17.56 -36.04
CA ARG A 57 -32.86 -18.64 -35.20
C ARG A 57 -33.24 -18.18 -33.79
N VAL A 58 -33.89 -17.02 -33.70
CA VAL A 58 -34.37 -16.45 -32.43
C VAL A 58 -35.90 -16.29 -32.48
N ALA A 59 -36.55 -16.28 -31.30
CA ALA A 59 -37.97 -16.10 -31.25
C ALA A 59 -38.42 -14.74 -31.82
N TYR A 60 -39.51 -14.70 -32.56
CA TYR A 60 -40.12 -13.48 -33.13
C TYR A 60 -40.30 -12.39 -32.06
N LYS A 61 -40.78 -12.76 -30.87
CA LYS A 61 -40.93 -11.82 -29.73
C LYS A 61 -39.62 -11.20 -29.31
N THR A 62 -38.50 -11.93 -29.38
CA THR A 62 -37.17 -11.44 -29.06
C THR A 62 -36.71 -10.37 -30.04
N VAL A 63 -36.94 -10.61 -31.34
CA VAL A 63 -36.62 -9.60 -32.39
C VAL A 63 -37.42 -8.33 -32.15
N ARG A 64 -38.74 -8.46 -32.02
CA ARG A 64 -39.66 -7.35 -31.82
C ARG A 64 -39.30 -6.52 -30.57
N ASN A 65 -39.09 -7.18 -29.46
CA ASN A 65 -38.76 -6.53 -28.19
C ASN A 65 -37.39 -5.81 -28.27
N ARG A 66 -36.40 -6.40 -28.95
CA ARG A 66 -35.10 -5.79 -29.07
C ARG A 66 -35.13 -4.51 -29.91
N ILE A 67 -35.80 -4.54 -31.03
CA ILE A 67 -35.93 -3.37 -31.88
C ILE A 67 -36.71 -2.27 -31.18
N GLN A 68 -37.82 -2.62 -30.50
CA GLN A 68 -38.59 -1.64 -29.75
C GLN A 68 -37.74 -0.97 -28.67
N ARG A 69 -36.90 -1.72 -27.95
CA ARG A 69 -35.99 -1.17 -26.94
C ARG A 69 -34.94 -0.22 -27.53
N VAL A 70 -34.47 -0.52 -28.75
CA VAL A 70 -33.53 0.39 -29.43
C VAL A 70 -34.23 1.67 -29.87
N LEU A 71 -35.48 1.58 -30.30
CA LEU A 71 -36.29 2.75 -30.65
C LEU A 71 -36.57 3.64 -29.42
N ASP A 72 -36.83 3.03 -28.27
CA ASP A 72 -37.18 3.73 -27.03
C ASP A 72 -35.97 4.35 -26.32
N ASN A 73 -34.82 3.65 -26.31
CA ASN A 73 -33.66 4.02 -25.45
C ASN A 73 -32.34 4.25 -26.21
N GLY A 74 -32.39 4.20 -27.57
CA GLY A 74 -31.19 4.28 -28.39
C GLY A 74 -30.37 2.98 -28.46
N VAL A 75 -29.37 2.96 -29.34
CA VAL A 75 -28.60 1.74 -29.66
C VAL A 75 -27.87 1.16 -28.47
N LYS A 76 -27.08 1.98 -27.76
CA LYS A 76 -26.21 1.47 -26.66
C LYS A 76 -27.03 0.82 -25.52
N GLU A 77 -28.04 1.51 -25.03
CA GLU A 77 -28.90 1.03 -23.95
C GLU A 77 -29.88 -0.04 -24.42
N GLY A 78 -30.39 0.09 -25.64
CA GLY A 78 -31.29 -0.88 -26.26
C GLY A 78 -30.68 -2.26 -26.45
N LEU A 79 -29.35 -2.38 -26.59
CA LEU A 79 -28.66 -3.67 -26.68
C LEU A 79 -28.42 -4.33 -25.32
N GLN A 80 -28.44 -3.58 -24.22
CA GLN A 80 -28.21 -4.10 -22.89
C GLN A 80 -29.44 -4.80 -22.28
N ASP A 81 -29.22 -5.72 -21.35
CA ASP A 81 -30.36 -6.25 -20.59
C ASP A 81 -30.76 -5.26 -19.50
N LYS A 82 -32.06 -5.13 -19.25
CA LYS A 82 -32.53 -4.42 -18.07
C LYS A 82 -32.07 -5.20 -16.83
N PRO A 83 -31.58 -4.53 -15.77
CA PRO A 83 -31.38 -5.19 -14.50
C PRO A 83 -32.65 -5.94 -14.11
N GLY A 84 -32.55 -7.24 -13.90
CA GLY A 84 -33.66 -8.02 -13.39
C GLY A 84 -34.00 -7.59 -11.96
N ALA A 85 -35.25 -7.73 -11.55
CA ALA A 85 -35.67 -7.45 -10.18
C ALA A 85 -34.93 -8.32 -9.15
N GLY A 86 -34.25 -9.39 -9.60
CA GLY A 86 -33.54 -10.33 -8.75
C GLY A 86 -34.45 -11.06 -7.77
N LYS A 87 -33.87 -11.90 -6.92
CA LYS A 87 -34.58 -12.50 -5.80
C LYS A 87 -34.83 -11.41 -4.74
N PRO A 88 -36.04 -11.26 -4.21
CA PRO A 88 -36.33 -10.33 -3.12
C PRO A 88 -35.34 -10.54 -1.97
N ARG A 89 -34.87 -9.45 -1.38
CA ARG A 89 -34.00 -9.52 -0.20
C ARG A 89 -34.74 -10.14 0.96
N THR A 90 -34.20 -11.18 1.55
CA THR A 90 -34.79 -11.87 2.72
C THR A 90 -34.38 -11.20 4.03
N ILE A 91 -33.34 -10.39 4.03
CA ILE A 91 -32.83 -9.64 5.19
C ILE A 91 -33.31 -8.19 5.05
N THR A 92 -34.02 -7.70 6.06
CA THR A 92 -34.56 -6.34 6.10
C THR A 92 -33.45 -5.30 6.22
N ASP A 93 -33.73 -4.06 5.87
CA ASP A 93 -32.76 -2.98 5.98
C ASP A 93 -32.46 -2.64 7.46
N GLU A 94 -33.45 -2.73 8.35
CA GLU A 94 -33.27 -2.60 9.79
C GLU A 94 -32.30 -3.65 10.34
N SER A 95 -32.46 -4.90 9.95
CA SER A 95 -31.57 -5.99 10.35
C SER A 95 -30.14 -5.80 9.84
N ARG A 96 -29.99 -5.25 8.63
CA ARG A 96 -28.68 -4.90 8.06
C ARG A 96 -28.01 -3.79 8.87
N ILE A 97 -28.76 -2.74 9.22
CA ILE A 97 -28.25 -1.62 10.04
C ILE A 97 -27.82 -2.11 11.42
N TRP A 98 -28.62 -2.96 12.07
CA TRP A 98 -28.26 -3.54 13.35
C TRP A 98 -26.97 -4.38 13.27
N LEU A 99 -26.84 -5.24 12.24
CA LEU A 99 -25.63 -6.02 12.01
C LEU A 99 -24.40 -5.11 11.85
N ILE A 100 -24.52 -4.04 11.07
CA ILE A 100 -23.46 -3.05 10.86
C ILE A 100 -23.10 -2.36 12.18
N LYS A 101 -24.08 -1.95 12.97
CA LYS A 101 -23.87 -1.38 14.31
C LYS A 101 -23.05 -2.30 15.19
N VAL A 102 -23.44 -3.58 15.27
CA VAL A 102 -22.70 -4.59 16.05
C VAL A 102 -21.26 -4.77 15.51
N ALA A 103 -21.09 -4.80 14.19
CA ALA A 103 -19.77 -4.93 13.58
C ALA A 103 -18.84 -3.74 13.87
N CYS A 104 -19.39 -2.56 14.14
CA CYS A 104 -18.65 -1.36 14.53
C CYS A 104 -18.30 -1.30 16.03
N MET A 105 -18.89 -2.18 16.86
CA MET A 105 -18.55 -2.29 18.27
C MET A 105 -17.35 -3.21 18.46
N LYS A 106 -16.60 -3.05 19.56
CA LYS A 106 -15.55 -4.01 19.88
C LYS A 106 -16.16 -5.28 20.46
N PRO A 107 -15.69 -6.48 20.08
CA PRO A 107 -16.16 -7.73 20.67
C PRO A 107 -16.08 -7.75 22.21
N LYS A 108 -15.02 -7.17 22.77
CA LYS A 108 -14.83 -7.11 24.24
C LYS A 108 -15.95 -6.36 24.96
N ASP A 109 -16.52 -5.34 24.36
CA ASP A 109 -17.62 -4.57 24.94
C ASP A 109 -18.92 -5.39 25.00
N LEU A 110 -18.96 -6.53 24.27
CA LEU A 110 -20.04 -7.51 24.24
C LEU A 110 -19.67 -8.82 24.94
N GLY A 111 -18.65 -8.80 25.81
CA GLY A 111 -18.25 -9.93 26.66
C GLY A 111 -17.34 -10.97 26.00
N TYR A 112 -16.73 -10.68 24.86
CA TYR A 112 -15.75 -11.56 24.22
C TYR A 112 -14.32 -11.17 24.54
N PRO A 113 -13.36 -12.12 24.61
CA PRO A 113 -11.97 -11.81 24.89
C PRO A 113 -11.21 -11.23 23.67
N HIS A 114 -11.88 -10.90 22.61
CA HIS A 114 -11.27 -10.48 21.33
C HIS A 114 -11.35 -8.96 21.15
N GLU A 115 -10.29 -8.35 20.61
CA GLU A 115 -10.29 -6.94 20.24
C GLU A 115 -10.94 -6.67 18.87
N LEU A 116 -10.92 -7.65 17.97
CA LEU A 116 -11.46 -7.54 16.62
C LEU A 116 -12.43 -8.66 16.29
N TRP A 117 -13.41 -8.33 15.45
CA TRP A 117 -14.32 -9.33 14.88
C TRP A 117 -13.62 -10.16 13.81
N SER A 118 -13.55 -11.48 14.00
CA SER A 118 -13.49 -12.36 12.84
C SER A 118 -14.90 -12.53 12.27
N GLN A 119 -15.02 -12.78 10.96
CA GLN A 119 -16.34 -13.01 10.34
C GLN A 119 -17.09 -14.18 10.99
N ARG A 120 -16.36 -15.20 11.44
CA ARG A 120 -16.93 -16.36 12.14
C ARG A 120 -17.48 -15.98 13.52
N LEU A 121 -16.75 -15.17 14.27
CA LEU A 121 -17.18 -14.71 15.60
C LEU A 121 -18.40 -13.80 15.49
N LEU A 122 -18.37 -12.85 14.56
CA LEU A 122 -19.50 -11.95 14.28
C LEU A 122 -20.74 -12.73 13.88
N ALA A 123 -20.61 -13.71 12.96
CA ALA A 123 -21.73 -14.55 12.55
C ALA A 123 -22.33 -15.33 13.74
N ARG A 124 -21.50 -15.83 14.65
CA ARG A 124 -21.95 -16.52 15.85
C ARG A 124 -22.71 -15.57 16.77
N HIS A 125 -22.18 -14.38 17.00
CA HIS A 125 -22.81 -13.37 17.85
C HIS A 125 -24.18 -12.95 17.28
N ILE A 126 -24.23 -12.62 16.00
CA ILE A 126 -25.48 -12.22 15.33
C ILE A 126 -26.54 -13.31 15.44
N ARG A 127 -26.23 -14.56 15.10
CA ARG A 127 -27.19 -15.66 15.19
C ARG A 127 -27.69 -15.91 16.61
N LYS A 128 -26.83 -15.72 17.62
CA LYS A 128 -27.19 -15.94 19.02
C LYS A 128 -28.14 -14.86 19.53
N ASN A 129 -27.97 -13.62 19.10
CA ASN A 129 -28.65 -12.46 19.71
C ASN A 129 -29.76 -11.85 18.84
N CYS A 130 -29.81 -12.15 17.54
CA CYS A 130 -30.69 -11.49 16.58
C CYS A 130 -32.19 -11.60 16.94
N ILE A 131 -32.63 -12.72 17.52
CA ILE A 131 -34.03 -12.90 17.87
C ILE A 131 -34.44 -11.99 19.01
N ASN A 132 -33.61 -11.92 20.07
CA ASN A 132 -33.85 -11.07 21.24
C ASN A 132 -33.78 -9.58 20.90
N GLU A 133 -33.02 -9.22 19.85
CA GLU A 133 -32.85 -7.85 19.36
C GLU A 133 -33.86 -7.48 18.25
N GLY A 134 -34.84 -8.38 17.97
CA GLY A 134 -35.90 -8.07 17.01
C GLY A 134 -35.56 -8.33 15.53
N HIS A 135 -34.48 -9.09 15.25
CA HIS A 135 -34.01 -9.36 13.88
C HIS A 135 -33.99 -10.86 13.53
N PRO A 136 -35.14 -11.55 13.55
CA PRO A 136 -35.22 -13.00 13.36
C PRO A 136 -34.75 -13.49 11.98
N ASP A 137 -34.79 -12.65 10.98
CA ASP A 137 -34.31 -12.89 9.60
C ASP A 137 -32.79 -13.15 9.52
N LEU A 138 -32.03 -12.78 10.56
CA LEU A 138 -30.59 -13.03 10.69
C LEU A 138 -30.26 -14.37 11.38
N SER A 139 -31.24 -15.13 11.86
CA SER A 139 -31.03 -16.37 12.66
C SER A 139 -30.21 -17.43 11.94
N LYS A 140 -30.25 -17.48 10.61
CA LYS A 140 -29.50 -18.42 9.76
C LYS A 140 -28.44 -17.74 8.90
N ILE A 141 -28.01 -16.52 9.25
CA ILE A 141 -27.05 -15.76 8.44
C ILE A 141 -25.72 -16.49 8.29
N SER A 142 -25.21 -16.54 7.06
CA SER A 142 -23.91 -17.12 6.75
C SER A 142 -22.77 -16.09 6.84
N GLN A 143 -21.53 -16.57 7.00
CA GLN A 143 -20.33 -15.71 6.95
C GLN A 143 -20.21 -14.96 5.61
N GLY A 144 -20.55 -15.64 4.50
CA GLY A 144 -20.53 -15.03 3.16
C GLY A 144 -21.51 -13.87 3.03
N THR A 145 -22.71 -14.01 3.61
CA THR A 145 -23.72 -12.94 3.63
C THR A 145 -23.24 -11.74 4.47
N ILE A 146 -22.64 -12.00 5.64
CA ILE A 146 -22.04 -10.93 6.46
C ILE A 146 -20.93 -10.22 5.69
N SER A 147 -20.02 -10.98 5.06
CA SER A 147 -18.96 -10.41 4.25
C SER A 147 -19.49 -9.50 3.14
N LYS A 148 -20.56 -9.93 2.46
CA LYS A 148 -21.23 -9.14 1.42
C LYS A 148 -21.82 -7.84 1.99
N ILE A 149 -22.55 -7.92 3.09
CA ILE A 149 -23.15 -6.73 3.74
C ILE A 149 -22.07 -5.74 4.18
N LEU A 150 -21.00 -6.22 4.83
CA LEU A 150 -19.90 -5.36 5.30
C LEU A 150 -19.14 -4.73 4.12
N ASN A 151 -18.93 -5.46 3.03
CA ASN A 151 -18.26 -4.92 1.84
C ASN A 151 -19.13 -3.88 1.13
N GLU A 152 -20.43 -4.09 1.02
CA GLU A 152 -21.37 -3.09 0.48
C GLU A 152 -21.37 -1.81 1.30
N SER A 153 -21.10 -1.90 2.60
CA SER A 153 -21.02 -0.76 3.53
C SER A 153 -19.59 -0.22 3.74
N ASN A 154 -18.59 -0.74 3.00
CA ASN A 154 -17.16 -0.38 3.12
C ASN A 154 -16.57 -0.55 4.53
N ILE A 155 -17.07 -1.52 5.31
CA ILE A 155 -16.64 -1.78 6.69
C ILE A 155 -15.78 -3.04 6.76
N LYS A 156 -14.62 -2.93 7.45
CA LYS A 156 -13.66 -4.02 7.63
C LYS A 156 -13.28 -4.17 9.11
N PRO A 157 -14.17 -4.70 9.98
CA PRO A 157 -13.99 -4.74 11.44
C PRO A 157 -12.87 -5.69 11.90
N HIS A 158 -12.28 -6.46 10.98
CA HIS A 158 -11.16 -7.36 11.19
C HIS A 158 -9.79 -6.70 10.87
N LYS A 159 -9.78 -5.42 10.47
CA LYS A 159 -8.55 -4.70 10.12
C LYS A 159 -8.32 -3.53 11.07
N ILE A 160 -7.06 -3.35 11.45
CA ILE A 160 -6.59 -2.17 12.16
C ILE A 160 -5.86 -1.27 11.16
N ARG A 161 -6.19 0.01 11.20
CA ARG A 161 -5.39 1.06 10.56
C ARG A 161 -4.83 1.93 11.67
N SER A 162 -3.52 2.03 11.72
CA SER A 162 -2.86 2.93 12.66
C SER A 162 -3.05 4.38 12.23
N TYR A 163 -3.28 5.24 13.19
CA TYR A 163 -3.30 6.70 13.03
C TYR A 163 -2.50 7.34 14.15
N THR A 164 -2.04 8.57 13.95
CA THR A 164 -1.30 9.34 14.94
C THR A 164 -2.24 10.30 15.63
N ALA A 165 -2.57 10.04 16.91
CA ALA A 165 -3.49 10.88 17.69
C ALA A 165 -2.90 12.24 18.06
N LYS A 166 -1.58 12.29 18.32
CA LYS A 166 -0.85 13.54 18.56
C LYS A 166 -0.13 13.93 17.28
N VAL A 167 -0.54 15.03 16.69
CA VAL A 167 0.09 15.60 15.50
C VAL A 167 1.13 16.61 15.94
N ASP A 168 2.29 16.63 15.29
CA ASP A 168 3.27 17.69 15.46
C ASP A 168 2.65 19.01 14.99
N LEU A 169 2.50 19.97 15.89
CA LEU A 169 1.92 21.27 15.57
C LEU A 169 2.73 22.05 14.51
N ASP A 170 4.02 21.72 14.41
CA ASP A 170 4.95 22.33 13.45
C ASP A 170 5.29 21.39 12.29
N PHE A 171 4.40 20.41 12.02
CA PHE A 171 4.62 19.38 11.00
C PHE A 171 4.96 19.96 9.64
N ASP A 172 4.16 20.91 9.16
CA ASP A 172 4.28 21.47 7.80
C ASP A 172 5.62 22.21 7.62
N ASN A 173 6.06 23.01 8.63
CA ASN A 173 7.33 23.71 8.58
C ASN A 173 8.51 22.74 8.63
N LYS A 174 8.49 21.75 9.52
CA LYS A 174 9.55 20.75 9.61
C LYS A 174 9.62 19.90 8.34
N ALA A 175 8.48 19.46 7.81
CA ALA A 175 8.43 18.73 6.55
C ALA A 175 8.96 19.56 5.39
N LYS A 176 8.63 20.87 5.33
CA LYS A 176 9.16 21.80 4.34
C LYS A 176 10.67 21.93 4.45
N ASN A 177 11.21 22.09 5.65
CA ASN A 177 12.67 22.18 5.89
C ASN A 177 13.40 20.92 5.40
N ILE A 178 12.85 19.72 5.66
CA ILE A 178 13.41 18.46 5.14
C ILE A 178 13.38 18.43 3.61
N LEU A 179 12.28 18.84 2.99
CA LEU A 179 12.17 18.88 1.52
C LEU A 179 13.13 19.91 0.89
N GLU A 180 13.36 21.03 1.56
CA GLU A 180 14.36 22.02 1.13
C GLU A 180 15.77 21.42 1.16
N VAL A 181 16.16 20.71 2.22
CA VAL A 181 17.43 19.97 2.31
C VAL A 181 17.56 18.94 1.19
N TYR A 182 16.51 18.21 0.88
CA TYR A 182 16.53 17.23 -0.20
C TYR A 182 16.62 17.88 -1.60
N ASN A 183 15.96 19.01 -1.80
CA ASN A 183 16.10 19.79 -3.03
C ASN A 183 17.52 20.36 -3.18
N GLU A 184 18.12 20.82 -2.06
CA GLU A 184 19.52 21.25 -2.04
C GLU A 184 20.45 20.10 -2.41
N ALA A 185 20.28 18.91 -1.83
CA ALA A 185 21.06 17.73 -2.19
C ALA A 185 20.95 17.39 -3.69
N LYS A 186 19.75 17.54 -4.28
CA LYS A 186 19.55 17.35 -5.72
C LYS A 186 20.35 18.35 -6.55
N LYS A 187 20.33 19.63 -6.19
CA LYS A 187 21.14 20.69 -6.85
C LYS A 187 22.63 20.40 -6.73
N LEU A 188 23.10 19.99 -5.55
CA LEU A 188 24.50 19.63 -5.32
C LEU A 188 24.92 18.41 -6.16
N ARG A 189 24.06 17.44 -6.42
CA ARG A 189 24.35 16.33 -7.34
C ARG A 189 24.61 16.79 -8.77
N GLU A 190 23.90 17.81 -9.22
CA GLU A 190 24.07 18.37 -10.56
C GLU A 190 25.34 19.20 -10.62
N TYR A 191 25.65 19.93 -9.54
CA TYR A 191 26.88 20.73 -9.41
C TYR A 191 28.15 19.87 -9.30
N SER A 192 28.10 18.79 -8.52
CA SER A 192 29.24 17.87 -8.31
C SER A 192 29.70 17.16 -9.59
N LYS A 193 28.83 17.05 -10.60
CA LYS A 193 29.22 16.58 -11.94
C LYS A 193 30.14 17.53 -12.67
N LYS A 194 30.21 18.81 -12.26
CA LYS A 194 30.98 19.89 -12.91
C LYS A 194 32.23 20.31 -12.15
N LYS A 195 32.25 20.11 -10.84
CA LYS A 195 33.37 20.48 -9.95
C LYS A 195 33.58 19.39 -8.89
N ASN A 196 34.86 19.03 -8.64
CA ASN A 196 35.23 17.99 -7.67
C ASN A 196 35.27 18.46 -6.20
N GLU A 197 35.24 19.75 -5.93
CA GLU A 197 35.32 20.30 -4.57
C GLU A 197 33.95 20.76 -4.10
N MET A 198 33.52 20.24 -2.96
CA MET A 198 32.31 20.65 -2.26
C MET A 198 32.66 21.06 -0.83
N ASP A 199 32.29 22.28 -0.46
CA ASP A 199 32.45 22.81 0.90
C ASP A 199 31.37 22.28 1.87
N LYS A 200 30.41 21.55 1.36
CA LYS A 200 29.23 21.09 2.11
C LYS A 200 28.85 19.64 1.77
N VAL A 201 28.49 18.90 2.79
CA VAL A 201 27.89 17.56 2.64
C VAL A 201 26.49 17.51 3.27
N ILE A 202 25.59 16.75 2.67
CA ILE A 202 24.22 16.54 3.20
C ILE A 202 24.04 15.06 3.48
N LEU A 203 23.76 14.76 4.74
CA LEU A 203 23.60 13.40 5.27
C LEU A 203 22.17 13.18 5.77
N SER A 204 21.66 11.97 5.62
CA SER A 204 20.45 11.51 6.29
C SER A 204 20.88 10.39 7.23
N CYS A 205 20.67 10.57 8.51
CA CYS A 205 21.21 9.72 9.57
C CYS A 205 20.12 9.23 10.52
N ASP A 206 20.35 8.03 11.07
CA ASP A 206 19.49 7.43 12.07
C ASP A 206 20.18 6.22 12.72
N GLU A 207 19.54 5.57 13.69
CA GLU A 207 20.02 4.35 14.30
C GLU A 207 19.05 3.19 14.18
N LYS A 208 19.60 2.01 13.93
CA LYS A 208 18.89 0.74 14.01
C LYS A 208 19.33 -0.02 15.24
N ALA A 209 18.56 0.11 16.32
CA ALA A 209 18.82 -0.57 17.58
C ALA A 209 18.34 -2.01 17.59
N GLY A 210 18.89 -2.83 18.48
CA GLY A 210 18.38 -4.16 18.80
C GLY A 210 18.55 -5.21 17.69
N ILE A 211 19.59 -5.09 16.87
CA ILE A 211 19.95 -6.10 15.87
C ILE A 211 20.43 -7.35 16.61
N GLN A 212 19.70 -8.45 16.48
CA GLN A 212 19.97 -9.68 17.21
C GLN A 212 21.07 -10.51 16.53
N ALA A 213 22.10 -10.90 17.28
CA ALA A 213 23.05 -11.91 16.89
C ALA A 213 22.47 -13.29 17.21
N ILE A 214 21.99 -13.99 16.18
CA ILE A 214 21.32 -15.28 16.28
C ILE A 214 22.16 -16.34 15.56
N GLY A 215 22.49 -17.42 16.26
CA GLY A 215 23.16 -18.61 15.73
C GLY A 215 22.22 -19.78 15.53
N ASN A 216 22.58 -20.69 14.64
CA ASN A 216 21.90 -21.97 14.53
C ASN A 216 22.31 -22.90 15.67
N LYS A 217 21.38 -23.71 16.18
CA LYS A 217 21.71 -24.80 17.11
C LYS A 217 22.23 -26.03 16.36
N TYR A 218 21.63 -26.26 15.17
CA TYR A 218 22.05 -27.31 14.23
C TYR A 218 22.29 -26.70 12.84
N PRO A 219 23.17 -27.31 12.02
CA PRO A 219 23.49 -26.81 10.68
C PRO A 219 22.26 -26.70 9.77
N ASP A 220 22.23 -25.70 8.90
CA ASP A 220 21.25 -25.63 7.83
C ASP A 220 21.38 -26.81 6.87
N LEU A 221 20.27 -27.39 6.46
CA LEU A 221 20.24 -28.44 5.44
C LEU A 221 20.12 -27.77 4.07
N MET A 222 21.10 -27.95 3.23
CA MET A 222 21.17 -27.31 1.92
C MET A 222 20.25 -28.00 0.90
N PRO A 223 19.82 -27.25 -0.15
CA PRO A 223 19.03 -27.82 -1.23
C PRO A 223 19.79 -28.99 -1.90
N VAL A 224 19.04 -30.01 -2.30
CA VAL A 224 19.55 -31.17 -3.06
C VAL A 224 18.72 -31.29 -4.32
N GLU A 225 19.37 -31.25 -5.49
CA GLU A 225 18.69 -31.35 -6.79
C GLU A 225 17.82 -32.62 -6.86
N GLY A 226 16.59 -32.43 -7.30
CA GLY A 226 15.58 -33.49 -7.42
C GLY A 226 14.99 -34.02 -6.10
N LYS A 227 15.46 -33.56 -4.93
CA LYS A 227 14.95 -33.97 -3.61
C LYS A 227 14.41 -32.85 -2.77
N TYR A 228 15.20 -31.81 -2.52
CA TYR A 228 14.85 -30.69 -1.63
C TYR A 228 15.08 -29.35 -2.32
N LEU A 229 14.04 -28.58 -2.52
CA LEU A 229 14.08 -27.34 -3.30
C LEU A 229 14.63 -26.13 -2.52
N THR A 230 14.59 -26.18 -1.19
CA THR A 230 14.89 -25.02 -0.32
C THR A 230 15.86 -25.39 0.78
N ILE A 231 16.54 -24.38 1.34
CA ILE A 231 17.28 -24.53 2.59
C ILE A 231 16.28 -24.83 3.71
N ALA A 232 16.52 -25.91 4.48
CA ALA A 232 15.79 -26.18 5.70
C ALA A 232 16.64 -25.76 6.90
N ARG A 233 16.04 -25.01 7.80
CA ARG A 233 16.68 -24.46 8.99
C ARG A 233 15.93 -24.91 10.23
N ASP A 234 16.69 -25.25 11.28
CA ASP A 234 16.12 -25.59 12.57
C ASP A 234 15.38 -24.39 13.17
N ASN A 235 14.25 -24.67 13.82
CA ASN A 235 13.47 -23.67 14.55
C ASN A 235 14.16 -23.20 15.83
N GLU A 236 15.04 -24.04 16.41
CA GLU A 236 15.82 -23.67 17.59
C GLU A 236 17.04 -22.81 17.20
N TYR A 237 17.33 -21.81 18.02
CA TYR A 237 18.43 -20.90 17.78
C TYR A 237 19.12 -20.48 19.07
N LEU A 238 20.37 -20.06 18.95
CA LEU A 238 21.18 -19.51 20.02
C LEU A 238 21.19 -17.98 19.92
N ARG A 239 21.09 -17.30 21.07
CA ARG A 239 21.20 -15.84 21.13
C ARG A 239 22.58 -15.46 21.70
N HIS A 240 23.34 -14.72 20.90
CA HIS A 240 24.66 -14.21 21.30
C HIS A 240 24.63 -12.80 21.82
N GLY A 241 23.50 -12.07 21.69
CA GLY A 241 23.32 -10.71 22.14
C GLY A 241 22.72 -9.79 21.07
N THR A 242 22.88 -8.48 21.26
CA THR A 242 22.36 -7.47 20.35
C THR A 242 23.38 -6.38 20.05
N LEU A 243 23.28 -5.80 18.85
CA LEU A 243 24.04 -4.65 18.40
C LEU A 243 23.10 -3.52 17.98
N SER A 244 23.66 -2.31 17.90
CA SER A 244 23.03 -1.13 17.33
C SER A 244 23.89 -0.64 16.17
N LEU A 245 23.26 -0.28 15.06
CA LEU A 245 23.91 0.27 13.89
C LEU A 245 23.55 1.75 13.76
N PHE A 246 24.53 2.64 13.93
CA PHE A 246 24.42 4.03 13.50
C PHE A 246 24.82 4.12 12.04
N ALA A 247 24.03 4.78 11.22
CA ALA A 247 24.33 4.94 9.82
C ALA A 247 23.88 6.29 9.29
N CYS A 248 24.67 6.83 8.37
CA CYS A 248 24.32 8.01 7.58
C CYS A 248 24.48 7.70 6.10
N ILE A 249 23.52 8.10 5.29
CA ILE A 249 23.66 8.08 3.84
C ILE A 249 23.94 9.48 3.32
N ASN A 250 25.00 9.63 2.53
CA ASN A 250 25.28 10.87 1.82
C ASN A 250 24.28 11.04 0.68
N LEU A 251 23.46 12.07 0.78
CA LEU A 251 22.37 12.31 -0.17
C LEU A 251 22.87 12.72 -1.56
N VAL A 252 24.12 13.10 -1.71
CA VAL A 252 24.73 13.48 -2.99
C VAL A 252 25.40 12.28 -3.66
N SER A 253 26.29 11.58 -2.95
CA SER A 253 27.06 10.45 -3.50
C SER A 253 26.35 9.11 -3.39
N GLY A 254 25.48 8.92 -2.40
CA GLY A 254 24.87 7.64 -2.04
C GLY A 254 25.72 6.77 -1.12
N LYS A 255 26.94 7.20 -0.76
CA LYS A 255 27.82 6.46 0.15
C LYS A 255 27.26 6.44 1.55
N ILE A 256 27.48 5.33 2.26
CA ILE A 256 27.01 5.09 3.62
C ILE A 256 28.21 5.14 4.55
N SER A 257 28.13 6.00 5.57
CA SER A 257 29.05 5.99 6.73
C SER A 257 28.32 5.31 7.88
N HIS A 258 29.01 4.46 8.64
CA HIS A 258 28.37 3.69 9.68
C HIS A 258 29.31 3.38 10.85
N LYS A 259 28.69 2.99 11.96
CA LYS A 259 29.37 2.41 13.12
C LYS A 259 28.47 1.39 13.79
N VAL A 260 29.01 0.21 14.04
CA VAL A 260 28.32 -0.83 14.82
C VAL A 260 28.76 -0.72 16.27
N LEU A 261 27.82 -0.64 17.20
CA LEU A 261 28.06 -0.44 18.63
C LEU A 261 27.13 -1.31 19.47
N SER A 262 27.50 -1.56 20.72
CA SER A 262 26.68 -2.37 21.61
C SER A 262 25.47 -1.62 22.18
N ARG A 263 25.47 -0.30 22.13
CA ARG A 263 24.43 0.57 22.69
C ARG A 263 24.20 1.79 21.80
N ASN A 264 23.07 2.51 22.03
CA ASN A 264 22.66 3.69 21.27
C ASN A 264 22.37 4.89 22.19
N ARG A 265 23.35 5.25 23.05
CA ARG A 265 23.25 6.40 23.97
C ARG A 265 23.95 7.63 23.37
N SER A 266 23.85 8.77 24.02
CA SER A 266 24.49 10.04 23.61
C SER A 266 25.98 9.90 23.37
N ARG A 267 26.69 9.11 24.20
CA ARG A 267 28.14 8.86 24.04
C ARG A 267 28.45 8.16 22.71
N GLU A 268 27.73 7.13 22.39
CA GLU A 268 27.89 6.35 21.16
C GLU A 268 27.53 7.21 19.93
N PHE A 269 26.52 8.06 20.05
CA PHE A 269 26.18 9.02 19.00
C PHE A 269 27.28 10.08 18.79
N ILE A 270 27.87 10.61 19.87
CA ILE A 270 29.00 11.53 19.78
C ILE A 270 30.20 10.87 19.12
N GLU A 271 30.52 9.62 19.47
CA GLU A 271 31.58 8.84 18.81
C GLU A 271 31.29 8.71 17.30
N PHE A 272 30.06 8.47 16.94
CA PHE A 272 29.68 8.42 15.52
C PHE A 272 29.83 9.79 14.83
N LEU A 273 29.42 10.89 15.47
CA LEU A 273 29.60 12.24 14.94
C LEU A 273 31.07 12.56 14.71
N SER A 274 31.98 12.13 15.60
CA SER A 274 33.43 12.37 15.44
C SER A 274 33.98 11.62 14.21
N ILE A 275 33.48 10.43 13.92
CA ILE A 275 33.83 9.70 12.69
C ILE A 275 33.33 10.44 11.46
N ILE A 276 32.07 10.90 11.48
CA ILE A 276 31.49 11.67 10.36
C ILE A 276 32.29 12.95 10.12
N GLU A 277 32.70 13.63 11.18
CA GLU A 277 33.52 14.83 11.09
C GLU A 277 34.88 14.58 10.45
N SER A 278 35.59 13.56 10.90
CA SER A 278 36.94 13.21 10.40
C SER A 278 36.91 12.70 8.95
N THR A 279 35.86 11.99 8.56
CA THR A 279 35.71 11.44 7.20
C THR A 279 35.17 12.45 6.19
N ASN A 280 34.66 13.61 6.64
CA ASN A 280 34.14 14.66 5.77
C ASN A 280 34.88 16.00 6.03
N PRO A 281 36.03 16.27 5.39
CA PRO A 281 36.81 17.49 5.57
C PRO A 281 36.16 18.68 4.85
N VAL A 282 34.90 18.97 5.15
CA VAL A 282 34.10 20.07 4.56
C VAL A 282 33.80 21.14 5.61
N LYS A 283 33.39 22.33 5.19
CA LYS A 283 33.06 23.44 6.08
C LYS A 283 31.71 23.25 6.78
N GLU A 284 30.75 22.60 6.13
CA GLU A 284 29.41 22.41 6.66
C GLU A 284 28.90 20.99 6.43
N ILE A 285 28.35 20.37 7.48
CA ILE A 285 27.67 19.08 7.43
C ILE A 285 26.19 19.31 7.81
N THR A 286 25.32 19.30 6.83
CA THR A 286 23.85 19.28 7.10
C THR A 286 23.41 17.85 7.32
N MET A 287 22.75 17.57 8.45
CA MET A 287 22.33 16.23 8.83
C MET A 287 20.84 16.21 9.15
N THR A 288 20.07 15.39 8.40
CA THR A 288 18.67 15.11 8.74
C THR A 288 18.60 13.97 9.75
N LEU A 289 17.81 14.16 10.80
CA LEU A 289 17.71 13.27 11.96
C LEU A 289 16.23 13.17 12.41
N ASP A 290 15.90 12.14 13.13
CA ASP A 290 14.66 12.08 13.89
C ASP A 290 14.76 12.84 15.24
N ASN A 291 13.67 12.86 16.01
CA ASN A 291 13.63 13.57 17.30
C ASN A 291 14.06 12.67 18.48
N TYR A 292 14.93 11.68 18.25
CA TYR A 292 15.37 10.81 19.32
C TYR A 292 16.19 11.60 20.37
N LYS A 293 16.03 11.28 21.64
CA LYS A 293 16.59 12.06 22.77
C LYS A 293 18.11 12.18 22.75
N THR A 294 18.82 11.21 22.21
CA THR A 294 20.28 11.24 22.09
C THR A 294 20.77 12.37 21.21
N HIS A 295 20.01 12.72 20.17
CA HIS A 295 20.36 13.76 19.20
C HIS A 295 20.31 15.18 19.79
N THR A 296 19.49 15.37 20.84
CA THR A 296 19.29 16.67 21.49
C THR A 296 19.76 16.72 22.93
N SER A 297 20.51 15.70 23.37
CA SER A 297 21.01 15.61 24.75
C SER A 297 21.99 16.76 25.09
N LYS A 298 22.21 17.00 26.39
CA LYS A 298 23.19 18.01 26.84
C LYS A 298 24.59 17.67 26.38
N GLU A 299 24.96 16.39 26.46
CA GLU A 299 26.28 15.89 26.05
C GLU A 299 26.50 16.13 24.56
N THR A 300 25.49 15.80 23.71
CA THR A 300 25.57 16.03 22.26
C THR A 300 25.70 17.50 21.93
N ARG A 301 24.95 18.39 22.60
CA ARG A 301 25.06 19.84 22.40
C ARG A 301 26.44 20.36 22.81
N SER A 302 26.94 19.94 23.98
CA SER A 302 28.29 20.33 24.43
C SER A 302 29.37 19.90 23.43
N TYR A 303 29.26 18.70 22.87
CA TYR A 303 30.17 18.25 21.82
C TYR A 303 30.10 19.13 20.57
N LEU A 304 28.89 19.41 20.08
CA LEU A 304 28.68 20.26 18.90
C LEU A 304 29.23 21.68 19.06
N ASP A 305 29.21 22.22 20.26
CA ASP A 305 29.78 23.53 20.58
C ASP A 305 31.34 23.52 20.47
N THR A 306 31.99 22.38 20.74
CA THR A 306 33.47 22.25 20.63
C THR A 306 33.94 22.25 19.18
N ILE A 307 33.13 21.78 18.25
CA ILE A 307 33.47 21.64 16.81
C ILE A 307 33.00 22.82 15.96
N LYS A 308 32.91 24.02 16.56
CA LYS A 308 32.63 25.29 15.89
C LYS A 308 31.44 25.28 14.95
N ARG A 309 30.35 24.62 15.36
CA ARG A 309 29.06 24.57 14.63
C ARG A 309 29.17 24.01 13.19
N LYS A 310 30.11 23.12 12.93
CA LYS A 310 30.25 22.46 11.63
C LYS A 310 29.02 21.68 11.22
N PHE A 311 28.23 21.16 12.21
CA PHE A 311 27.00 20.42 11.98
C PHE A 311 25.78 21.33 12.02
N LYS A 312 24.89 21.17 11.02
CA LYS A 312 23.56 21.75 10.99
C LYS A 312 22.53 20.60 11.04
N PHE A 313 21.87 20.42 12.18
CA PHE A 313 20.81 19.42 12.34
C PHE A 313 19.48 19.93 11.83
N VAL A 314 18.78 19.09 11.06
CA VAL A 314 17.43 19.33 10.55
C VAL A 314 16.56 18.14 10.97
N PHE A 315 15.63 18.39 11.88
CA PHE A 315 14.82 17.33 12.47
C PHE A 315 13.57 17.04 11.64
N THR A 316 13.22 15.75 11.51
CA THR A 316 11.94 15.33 10.94
C THR A 316 10.79 15.73 11.85
N PRO A 317 9.55 15.88 11.34
CA PRO A 317 8.38 16.01 12.21
C PRO A 317 8.23 14.77 13.13
N ILE A 318 7.63 14.97 14.29
CA ILE A 318 7.34 13.87 15.23
C ILE A 318 6.46 12.83 14.53
N HIS A 319 6.80 11.55 14.69
CA HIS A 319 6.14 10.42 14.03
C HIS A 319 6.21 10.40 12.49
N ALA A 320 7.18 11.08 11.91
CA ALA A 320 7.41 11.13 10.46
C ALA A 320 8.82 10.61 10.07
N SER A 321 9.30 9.54 10.70
CA SER A 321 10.57 8.89 10.36
C SER A 321 10.64 8.47 8.88
N TRP A 322 9.49 8.16 8.26
CA TRP A 322 9.40 7.89 6.83
C TRP A 322 9.91 9.02 5.91
N LEU A 323 10.01 10.25 6.42
CA LEU A 323 10.69 11.35 5.72
C LEU A 323 12.21 11.25 5.78
N ASN A 324 12.77 10.41 6.67
CA ASN A 324 14.21 10.21 6.78
C ASN A 324 14.68 9.23 5.70
N ALA A 325 15.53 9.68 4.77
CA ALA A 325 15.95 8.88 3.60
C ALA A 325 16.74 7.63 3.98
N ILE A 326 17.41 7.60 5.15
CA ILE A 326 18.17 6.44 5.64
C ILE A 326 17.29 5.23 5.93
N GLU A 327 16.00 5.41 6.19
CA GLU A 327 15.05 4.32 6.45
C GLU A 327 14.97 3.32 5.28
N ASN A 328 15.16 3.80 4.05
CA ASN A 328 15.24 2.91 2.88
C ASN A 328 16.46 1.97 2.95
N PHE A 329 17.58 2.46 3.46
CA PHE A 329 18.78 1.64 3.69
C PHE A 329 18.51 0.61 4.80
N PHE A 330 17.92 1.01 5.93
CA PHE A 330 17.56 0.07 7.01
C PHE A 330 16.58 -1.00 6.57
N SER A 331 15.65 -0.67 5.70
CA SER A 331 14.76 -1.65 5.09
C SER A 331 15.50 -2.61 4.16
N LYS A 332 16.48 -2.11 3.39
CA LYS A 332 17.31 -2.90 2.48
C LYS A 332 18.22 -3.86 3.24
N ILE A 333 18.97 -3.40 4.24
CA ILE A 333 19.84 -4.27 5.04
C ILE A 333 19.05 -5.31 5.82
N THR A 334 17.87 -4.95 6.36
CA THR A 334 17.00 -5.90 7.05
C THR A 334 16.59 -7.03 6.13
N ARG A 335 16.14 -6.73 4.92
CA ARG A 335 15.66 -7.72 3.96
C ARG A 335 16.77 -8.59 3.38
N ASN A 336 17.91 -7.97 3.04
CA ASN A 336 18.95 -8.65 2.29
C ASN A 336 19.98 -9.37 3.19
N LEU A 337 20.17 -8.91 4.42
CA LEU A 337 21.15 -9.47 5.35
C LEU A 337 20.50 -9.94 6.65
N LEU A 338 19.94 -9.03 7.43
CA LEU A 338 19.56 -9.29 8.83
C LEU A 338 18.39 -10.26 8.96
N GLY A 339 17.49 -10.33 7.97
CA GLY A 339 16.33 -11.24 7.98
C GLY A 339 16.68 -12.72 7.89
N THR A 340 17.85 -13.06 7.33
CA THR A 340 18.27 -14.44 7.10
C THR A 340 19.58 -14.82 7.74
N ILE A 341 20.34 -13.83 8.25
CA ILE A 341 21.68 -14.04 8.82
C ILE A 341 21.65 -15.01 10.00
N ARG A 342 22.67 -15.85 10.08
CA ARG A 342 23.05 -16.62 11.27
C ARG A 342 24.54 -16.42 11.50
N VAL A 343 24.89 -16.28 12.77
CA VAL A 343 26.26 -15.95 13.22
C VAL A 343 26.62 -16.76 14.45
N GLU A 344 27.89 -16.98 14.65
CA GLU A 344 28.44 -17.70 15.82
C GLU A 344 28.77 -16.77 16.98
N SER A 345 28.85 -15.45 16.71
CA SER A 345 29.18 -14.43 17.71
C SER A 345 28.64 -13.05 17.36
N ILE A 346 28.67 -12.15 18.33
CA ILE A 346 28.41 -10.70 18.13
C ILE A 346 29.44 -10.09 17.18
N ASP A 347 30.69 -10.47 17.29
CA ASP A 347 31.78 -9.94 16.47
C ASP A 347 31.62 -10.34 15.00
N GLU A 348 31.15 -11.56 14.75
CA GLU A 348 30.82 -11.99 13.39
C GLU A 348 29.68 -11.16 12.81
N LEU A 349 28.63 -10.89 13.61
CA LEU A 349 27.54 -10.03 13.16
C LEU A 349 28.05 -8.64 12.76
N SER A 350 28.90 -8.04 13.61
CA SER A 350 29.50 -6.73 13.31
C SER A 350 30.27 -6.77 11.99
N LYS A 351 31.20 -7.70 11.84
CA LYS A 351 32.02 -7.84 10.63
C LYS A 351 31.17 -8.03 9.37
N ARG A 352 30.08 -8.81 9.45
CA ARG A 352 29.22 -9.03 8.30
C ARG A 352 28.36 -7.82 7.95
N ILE A 353 27.98 -6.99 8.93
CA ILE A 353 27.35 -5.69 8.69
C ILE A 353 28.33 -4.73 8.00
N ASP A 354 29.57 -4.66 8.51
CA ASP A 354 30.60 -3.80 7.94
C ASP A 354 30.88 -4.19 6.48
N LEU A 355 31.12 -5.47 6.21
CA LEU A 355 31.37 -5.99 4.86
C LEU A 355 30.18 -5.72 3.90
N TYR A 356 28.95 -5.87 4.38
CA TYR A 356 27.78 -5.57 3.57
C TYR A 356 27.69 -4.09 3.17
N ILE A 357 28.03 -3.19 4.10
CA ILE A 357 28.03 -1.75 3.81
C ILE A 357 29.20 -1.35 2.89
N GLU A 358 30.37 -1.96 3.08
CA GLU A 358 31.53 -1.79 2.17
C GLU A 358 31.14 -2.19 0.74
N GLN A 359 30.53 -3.37 0.57
CA GLN A 359 30.02 -3.82 -0.73
C GLN A 359 29.01 -2.84 -1.35
N LEU A 360 28.11 -2.27 -0.56
CA LEU A 360 27.19 -1.23 -1.05
C LEU A 360 27.88 0.05 -1.45
N ASN A 361 29.01 0.37 -0.81
CA ASN A 361 29.80 1.57 -1.09
C ASN A 361 30.72 1.43 -2.31
N GLU A 362 30.95 0.23 -2.82
CA GLU A 362 31.61 -0.01 -4.12
C GLU A 362 30.77 0.56 -5.26
N GLU A 363 29.45 0.32 -5.23
CA GLU A 363 28.47 0.83 -6.20
C GLU A 363 27.34 1.62 -5.50
N PRO A 364 27.60 2.84 -5.02
CA PRO A 364 26.67 3.56 -4.17
C PRO A 364 25.41 4.00 -4.93
N THR A 365 24.26 3.62 -4.41
CA THR A 365 22.96 4.01 -4.98
C THR A 365 22.51 5.34 -4.39
N LYS A 366 22.38 6.36 -5.24
CA LYS A 366 21.88 7.68 -4.82
C LYS A 366 20.39 7.58 -4.42
N PRO A 367 20.02 8.03 -3.22
CA PRO A 367 18.62 8.01 -2.81
C PRO A 367 17.75 8.85 -3.76
N SER A 368 16.61 8.31 -4.14
CA SER A 368 15.59 9.06 -4.87
C SER A 368 14.35 9.16 -3.99
N TRP A 369 13.77 10.35 -3.90
CA TRP A 369 12.53 10.57 -3.16
C TRP A 369 11.47 11.19 -4.08
N LYS A 370 10.25 10.67 -3.97
CA LYS A 370 9.07 11.14 -4.72
C LYS A 370 8.00 11.67 -3.76
N TYR A 371 8.43 12.34 -2.68
CA TYR A 371 7.46 12.85 -1.72
C TYR A 371 6.69 14.02 -2.32
N ARG A 372 5.39 13.84 -2.43
CA ARG A 372 4.43 14.94 -2.57
C ARG A 372 3.75 15.10 -1.21
N ILE A 373 3.66 16.32 -0.72
CA ILE A 373 2.78 16.62 0.40
C ILE A 373 1.36 16.60 -0.17
N GLU A 374 0.73 15.40 -0.19
CA GLU A 374 -0.69 15.31 -0.44
C GLU A 374 -1.39 15.93 0.79
N LYS A 375 -2.33 16.85 0.54
CA LYS A 375 -3.18 17.39 1.61
C LYS A 375 -3.92 16.20 2.23
N LYS A 376 -3.53 15.82 3.45
CA LYS A 376 -4.23 14.79 4.21
C LYS A 376 -5.62 15.31 4.56
N GLU A 377 -6.66 14.55 4.24
CA GLU A 377 -8.03 14.87 4.64
C GLU A 377 -8.13 14.92 6.16
N LYS A 378 -8.61 16.04 6.69
CA LYS A 378 -8.92 16.19 8.11
C LYS A 378 -10.24 15.49 8.39
N ILE A 379 -10.24 14.50 9.27
CA ILE A 379 -11.48 13.93 9.81
C ILE A 379 -12.05 14.90 10.84
N PRO A 380 -13.40 14.99 10.98
CA PRO A 380 -14.00 15.74 12.06
C PRO A 380 -13.46 15.27 13.43
N GLY A 381 -12.83 16.18 14.19
CA GLY A 381 -12.13 15.88 15.46
C GLY A 381 -10.62 16.12 15.42
N GLY A 382 -10.04 16.61 14.31
CA GLY A 382 -8.62 16.98 14.22
C GLY A 382 -7.65 15.81 14.03
N ILE A 383 -8.14 14.63 13.72
CA ILE A 383 -7.35 13.42 13.45
C ILE A 383 -6.93 13.41 11.98
N ILE A 384 -5.64 13.25 11.69
CA ILE A 384 -5.08 13.11 10.33
C ILE A 384 -4.87 11.62 10.05
N ILE A 385 -5.44 11.10 8.97
CA ILE A 385 -5.27 9.72 8.52
C ILE A 385 -4.22 9.64 7.43
#